data_ac955f193de32c7cdd8c925d30814eb0
#
_entry.id   ac955f193de32c7cdd8c925d30814eb0
#
_cell.length_a   1.000
_cell.length_b   1.000
_cell.length_c   1.000
_cell.angle_alpha   90.00
_cell.angle_beta   90.00
_cell.angle_gamma   90.00
#
_symmetry.space_group_name_H-M   'P 1'
#
loop_
_entity.id
_entity.type
_entity.pdbx_description
1 polymer ?
#
loop_
_entity_poly.entity_id
_entity_poly.type
_entity_poly.pdbx_seq_one_letter_code
_entity_poly.pdbx_strand_id
1 'polypeptide(L)'
;GKWAMFASCLFDKFACAAWSDPGIVFDDTRSSINYWEPWYLGWHPRPWRKRGLITEENPAQGLYPKLREDGRDLHELHALMAPRPFLVSGGAEDPPERWRALNHSVAVNTLLGFENRVAMTNRPEHAPNEESNAVIYSFFEWFLGEE
;
A
#
# COMPACT_ATOMS: atom_id res chain seq x y z
N GLY A 1 3.84 -2.51 7.32
CA GLY A 1 3.57 -2.21 5.90
C GLY A 1 2.89 -0.86 5.70
N LYS A 2 1.70 -0.63 6.26
CA LYS A 2 0.92 0.62 6.03
C LYS A 2 1.68 1.89 6.40
N TRP A 3 2.33 1.94 7.55
CA TRP A 3 3.12 3.10 7.95
C TRP A 3 4.25 3.39 6.95
N ALA A 4 4.97 2.37 6.51
CA ALA A 4 6.04 2.53 5.52
C ALA A 4 5.48 3.04 4.19
N MET A 5 4.35 2.50 3.73
CA MET A 5 3.68 2.93 2.50
C MET A 5 3.27 4.41 2.58
N PHE A 6 2.47 4.80 3.56
CA PHE A 6 2.01 6.18 3.68
C PHE A 6 3.16 7.17 3.91
N ALA A 7 4.10 6.84 4.81
CA ALA A 7 5.23 7.72 5.09
C ALA A 7 6.08 7.96 3.84
N SER A 8 6.44 6.90 3.10
CA SER A 8 7.28 7.03 1.91
C SER A 8 6.57 7.70 0.73
N CYS A 9 5.28 7.48 0.56
CA CYS A 9 4.51 8.16 -0.48
C CYS A 9 4.35 9.66 -0.21
N LEU A 10 4.12 10.05 1.04
CA LEU A 10 3.79 11.43 1.41
C LEU A 10 5.01 12.26 1.82
N PHE A 11 6.17 11.66 2.03
CA PHE A 11 7.40 12.34 2.39
C PHE A 11 8.52 12.02 1.40
N ASP A 12 8.93 12.99 0.64
CA ASP A 12 9.81 12.86 -0.53
C ASP A 12 11.29 12.61 -0.21
N LYS A 13 11.67 12.59 1.07
CA LYS A 13 13.07 12.38 1.50
C LYS A 13 13.48 10.91 1.62
N PHE A 14 12.55 9.98 1.51
CA PHE A 14 12.90 8.56 1.39
C PHE A 14 13.43 8.28 -0.02
N ALA A 15 14.63 7.74 -0.14
CA ALA A 15 15.25 7.42 -1.43
C ALA A 15 14.56 6.22 -2.11
N CYS A 16 14.11 5.24 -1.35
CA CYS A 16 13.32 4.09 -1.79
C CYS A 16 12.46 3.56 -0.64
N ALA A 17 11.61 2.57 -0.90
CA ALA A 17 10.78 1.97 0.14
C ALA A 17 10.51 0.47 -0.10
N ALA A 18 10.36 -0.29 0.97
CA ALA A 18 9.78 -1.63 0.95
C ALA A 18 8.56 -1.68 1.88
N TRP A 19 7.46 -2.21 1.37
CA TRP A 19 6.18 -2.29 2.09
C TRP A 19 5.82 -3.75 2.33
N SER A 20 5.94 -4.19 3.57
CA SER A 20 5.60 -5.56 3.93
C SER A 20 4.10 -5.70 4.16
N ASP A 21 3.42 -6.31 3.21
CA ASP A 21 2.01 -6.69 3.21
C ASP A 21 1.06 -5.59 3.72
N PRO A 22 1.09 -4.40 3.10
CA PRO A 22 0.38 -3.23 3.61
C PRO A 22 -1.13 -3.24 3.33
N GLY A 23 -1.60 -4.04 2.38
CA GLY A 23 -2.91 -3.89 1.77
C GLY A 23 -2.90 -2.70 0.80
N ILE A 24 -2.47 -2.94 -0.45
CA ILE A 24 -2.27 -1.88 -1.46
C ILE A 24 -3.53 -1.45 -2.21
N VAL A 25 -4.69 -2.01 -1.88
CA VAL A 25 -5.98 -1.61 -2.44
C VAL A 25 -7.03 -1.53 -1.34
N PHE A 26 -8.08 -0.75 -1.56
CA PHE A 26 -9.28 -0.81 -0.74
C PHE A 26 -10.03 -2.10 -1.00
N ASP A 27 -10.41 -2.80 0.07
CA ASP A 27 -11.12 -4.08 -0.02
C ASP A 27 -12.23 -4.15 1.03
N ASP A 28 -13.43 -3.76 0.61
CA ASP A 28 -14.63 -3.71 1.47
C ASP A 28 -15.17 -5.11 1.81
N THR A 29 -14.65 -6.16 1.17
CA THR A 29 -15.06 -7.54 1.44
C THR A 29 -14.41 -8.11 2.69
N ARG A 30 -13.45 -7.41 3.27
CA ARG A 30 -12.66 -7.85 4.42
C ARG A 30 -13.01 -7.06 5.68
N SER A 31 -13.13 -7.75 6.80
CA SER A 31 -13.39 -7.12 8.09
C SER A 31 -12.23 -6.21 8.56
N SER A 32 -11.03 -6.37 8.01
CA SER A 32 -9.88 -5.53 8.26
C SER A 32 -10.01 -4.11 7.69
N ILE A 33 -11.05 -3.83 6.90
CA ILE A 33 -11.30 -2.51 6.33
C ILE A 33 -11.33 -1.39 7.38
N ASN A 34 -11.80 -1.67 8.57
CA ASN A 34 -11.82 -0.68 9.65
C ASN A 34 -10.43 -0.25 10.13
N TYR A 35 -9.37 -0.93 9.69
CA TYR A 35 -7.99 -0.47 9.90
C TYR A 35 -7.67 0.75 9.04
N TRP A 36 -8.28 0.89 7.88
CA TRP A 36 -8.13 2.04 7.00
C TRP A 36 -8.90 3.25 7.51
N GLU A 37 -10.15 3.05 7.88
CA GLU A 37 -11.03 4.13 8.29
C GLU A 37 -10.52 4.93 9.48
N PRO A 38 -10.29 4.31 10.66
CA PRO A 38 -9.97 5.09 11.86
C PRO A 38 -8.55 5.63 11.86
N TRP A 39 -7.60 4.97 11.18
CA TRP A 39 -6.19 5.28 11.33
C TRP A 39 -5.66 6.25 10.27
N TYR A 40 -6.17 6.19 9.06
CA TYR A 40 -5.62 6.94 7.93
C TYR A 40 -6.65 7.81 7.22
N LEU A 41 -7.74 7.22 6.77
CA LEU A 41 -8.69 7.86 5.89
C LEU A 41 -10.08 8.00 6.51
N GLY A 42 -10.35 7.27 7.57
CA GLY A 42 -11.64 7.23 8.23
C GLY A 42 -11.66 7.90 9.58
N TRP A 43 -10.61 8.68 9.94
CA TRP A 43 -10.62 9.34 11.23
C TRP A 43 -11.79 10.33 11.33
N HIS A 44 -12.53 10.22 12.41
CA HIS A 44 -13.55 11.19 12.79
C HIS A 44 -13.70 11.17 14.33
N PRO A 45 -14.37 12.17 14.95
CA PRO A 45 -14.65 12.16 16.37
C PRO A 45 -15.46 10.94 16.81
N ARG A 46 -15.30 10.52 18.06
CA ARG A 46 -16.10 9.42 18.62
C ARG A 46 -17.61 9.73 18.59
N PRO A 47 -18.47 8.70 18.50
CA PRO A 47 -18.18 7.27 18.57
C PRO A 47 -17.64 6.72 17.23
N TRP A 48 -16.67 5.80 17.31
CA TRP A 48 -16.17 5.09 16.14
C TRP A 48 -17.07 3.89 15.80
N ARG A 49 -17.13 3.55 14.51
CA ARG A 49 -17.83 2.35 14.09
C ARG A 49 -17.25 1.10 14.74
N LYS A 50 -18.08 0.05 14.86
CA LYS A 50 -17.63 -1.27 15.32
C LYS A 50 -16.72 -1.92 14.27
N ARG A 51 -15.78 -2.75 14.72
CA ARG A 51 -14.99 -3.59 13.83
C ARG A 51 -15.89 -4.56 13.06
N GLY A 52 -15.51 -4.87 11.84
CA GLY A 52 -16.23 -5.79 10.98
C GLY A 52 -16.46 -5.20 9.58
N LEU A 53 -17.25 -5.91 8.79
CA LEU A 53 -17.60 -5.47 7.46
C LEU A 53 -18.40 -4.16 7.48
N ILE A 54 -18.32 -3.43 6.40
CA ILE A 54 -19.15 -2.25 6.16
C ILE A 54 -20.53 -2.77 5.75
N THR A 55 -21.56 -2.36 6.48
CA THR A 55 -22.96 -2.69 6.24
C THR A 55 -23.82 -1.46 6.47
N GLU A 56 -25.12 -1.52 6.18
CA GLU A 56 -26.06 -0.45 6.47
C GLU A 56 -26.13 -0.12 7.97
N GLU A 57 -26.02 -1.14 8.83
CA GLU A 57 -26.05 -0.98 10.29
C GLU A 57 -24.68 -0.58 10.86
N ASN A 58 -23.63 -0.72 10.08
CA ASN A 58 -22.25 -0.40 10.47
C ASN A 58 -21.51 0.30 9.32
N PRO A 59 -21.99 1.48 8.89
CA PRO A 59 -21.48 2.16 7.70
C PRO A 59 -20.05 2.64 7.87
N ALA A 60 -19.34 2.80 6.75
CA ALA A 60 -18.05 3.46 6.71
C ALA A 60 -18.16 4.92 7.16
N GLN A 61 -17.09 5.45 7.73
CA GLN A 61 -17.03 6.79 8.30
C GLN A 61 -15.77 7.55 7.82
N GLY A 62 -15.73 8.85 8.07
CA GLY A 62 -14.61 9.71 7.73
C GLY A 62 -14.49 9.97 6.22
N LEU A 63 -13.26 10.07 5.73
CA LEU A 63 -12.96 10.34 4.31
C LEU A 63 -13.16 9.11 3.42
N TYR A 64 -13.09 7.90 3.98
CA TYR A 64 -13.13 6.66 3.21
C TYR A 64 -14.38 6.52 2.31
N PRO A 65 -15.63 6.76 2.78
CA PRO A 65 -16.80 6.71 1.93
C PRO A 65 -16.70 7.62 0.70
N LYS A 66 -16.21 8.84 0.90
CA LYS A 66 -16.05 9.81 -0.18
C LYS A 66 -15.02 9.35 -1.21
N LEU A 67 -13.88 8.80 -0.78
CA LEU A 67 -12.88 8.27 -1.70
C LEU A 67 -13.45 7.12 -2.54
N ARG A 68 -14.27 6.25 -1.94
CA ARG A 68 -14.93 5.15 -2.66
C ARG A 68 -15.97 5.67 -3.65
N GLU A 69 -16.77 6.64 -3.27
CA GLU A 69 -17.75 7.30 -4.15
C GLU A 69 -17.06 7.98 -5.35
N ASP A 70 -15.96 8.68 -5.11
CA ASP A 70 -15.15 9.36 -6.14
C ASP A 70 -14.33 8.37 -7.02
N GLY A 71 -14.41 7.05 -6.77
CA GLY A 71 -13.65 6.02 -7.50
C GLY A 71 -12.15 6.03 -7.21
N ARG A 72 -11.74 6.62 -6.08
CA ARG A 72 -10.34 6.69 -5.65
C ARG A 72 -9.91 5.39 -4.99
N ASP A 73 -8.62 5.08 -5.14
CA ASP A 73 -7.98 3.97 -4.43
C ASP A 73 -6.49 4.27 -4.21
N LEU A 74 -5.81 3.41 -3.47
CA LEU A 74 -4.42 3.58 -3.04
C LEU A 74 -3.40 3.61 -4.18
N HIS A 75 -3.75 3.16 -5.40
CA HIS A 75 -2.87 3.29 -6.56
C HIS A 75 -2.45 4.74 -6.84
N GLU A 76 -3.30 5.71 -6.53
CA GLU A 76 -2.97 7.14 -6.65
C GLU A 76 -1.92 7.57 -5.61
N LEU A 77 -2.01 7.02 -4.37
CA LEU A 77 -0.99 7.24 -3.35
C LEU A 77 0.35 6.64 -3.77
N HIS A 78 0.34 5.40 -4.29
CA HIS A 78 1.57 4.73 -4.74
C HIS A 78 2.31 5.52 -5.82
N ALA A 79 1.58 6.17 -6.71
CA ALA A 79 2.16 6.97 -7.79
C ALA A 79 3.01 8.14 -7.28
N LEU A 80 2.79 8.62 -6.05
CA LEU A 80 3.62 9.66 -5.42
C LEU A 80 5.04 9.19 -5.10
N MET A 81 5.31 7.88 -5.18
CA MET A 81 6.68 7.38 -5.09
C MET A 81 7.53 7.73 -6.30
N ALA A 82 6.94 7.86 -7.48
CA ALA A 82 7.70 8.09 -8.71
C ALA A 82 8.57 9.36 -8.65
N PRO A 83 9.84 9.33 -9.08
CA PRO A 83 10.54 8.20 -9.67
C PRO A 83 11.27 7.31 -8.66
N ARG A 84 11.04 7.47 -7.36
CA ARG A 84 11.69 6.71 -6.30
C ARG A 84 11.22 5.25 -6.33
N PRO A 85 12.14 4.27 -6.26
CA PRO A 85 11.78 2.87 -6.35
C PRO A 85 11.08 2.36 -5.09
N PHE A 86 10.17 1.41 -5.28
CA PHE A 86 9.55 0.70 -4.16
C PHE A 86 9.27 -0.76 -4.48
N LEU A 87 9.28 -1.56 -3.42
CA LEU A 87 8.96 -2.99 -3.42
C LEU A 87 7.74 -3.25 -2.53
N VAL A 88 6.75 -3.94 -3.06
CA VAL A 88 5.69 -4.55 -2.25
C VAL A 88 6.09 -5.99 -1.93
N SER A 89 6.41 -6.27 -0.68
CA SER A 89 6.60 -7.64 -0.17
C SER A 89 5.25 -8.16 0.31
N GLY A 90 4.41 -8.60 -0.63
CA GLY A 90 3.04 -9.03 -0.39
C GLY A 90 2.95 -10.30 0.46
N GLY A 91 1.77 -10.53 0.98
CA GLY A 91 1.41 -11.68 1.81
C GLY A 91 -0.10 -11.91 1.79
N ALA A 92 -0.67 -12.28 2.92
CA ALA A 92 -2.10 -12.56 3.03
C ALA A 92 -3.00 -11.34 2.76
N GLU A 93 -2.52 -10.12 2.99
CA GLU A 93 -3.24 -8.90 2.66
C GLU A 93 -3.11 -8.50 1.19
N ASP A 94 -1.96 -8.79 0.57
CA ASP A 94 -1.63 -8.46 -0.80
C ASP A 94 -1.24 -9.72 -1.60
N PRO A 95 -2.24 -10.56 -1.98
CA PRO A 95 -2.00 -11.74 -2.82
C PRO A 95 -1.55 -11.33 -4.23
N PRO A 96 -1.00 -12.26 -5.04
CA PRO A 96 -0.35 -11.97 -6.33
C PRO A 96 -1.19 -11.13 -7.29
N GLU A 97 -2.50 -11.35 -7.36
CA GLU A 97 -3.40 -10.63 -8.26
C GLU A 97 -3.49 -9.13 -7.99
N ARG A 98 -3.09 -8.67 -6.81
CA ARG A 98 -3.03 -7.24 -6.46
C ARG A 98 -1.93 -6.48 -7.19
N TRP A 99 -1.02 -7.19 -7.87
CA TRP A 99 -0.06 -6.56 -8.78
C TRP A 99 -0.72 -5.55 -9.74
N ARG A 100 -1.95 -5.80 -10.15
CA ARG A 100 -2.68 -4.92 -11.07
C ARG A 100 -2.77 -3.47 -10.56
N ALA A 101 -2.85 -3.27 -9.25
CA ALA A 101 -2.90 -1.93 -8.66
C ALA A 101 -1.58 -1.16 -8.85
N LEU A 102 -0.47 -1.85 -9.07
CA LEU A 102 0.84 -1.25 -9.27
C LEU A 102 1.08 -0.81 -10.72
N ASN A 103 0.27 -1.28 -11.68
CA ASN A 103 0.39 -0.88 -13.09
C ASN A 103 0.27 0.63 -13.29
N HIS A 104 -0.51 1.31 -12.45
CA HIS A 104 -0.59 2.78 -12.47
C HIS A 104 0.77 3.42 -12.15
N SER A 105 1.43 2.96 -11.09
CA SER A 105 2.78 3.46 -10.74
C SER A 105 3.83 3.09 -11.79
N VAL A 106 3.73 1.92 -12.41
CA VAL A 106 4.58 1.54 -13.56
C VAL A 106 4.39 2.53 -14.69
N ALA A 107 3.14 2.82 -15.07
CA ALA A 107 2.83 3.75 -16.17
C ALA A 107 3.34 5.17 -15.87
N VAL A 108 3.18 5.67 -14.63
CA VAL A 108 3.70 6.98 -14.22
C VAL A 108 5.23 7.02 -14.34
N ASN A 109 5.94 5.99 -13.86
CA ASN A 109 7.39 5.92 -14.01
C ASN A 109 7.83 5.89 -15.48
N THR A 110 7.17 5.09 -16.32
CA THR A 110 7.44 5.04 -17.76
C THR A 110 7.25 6.42 -18.42
N LEU A 111 6.17 7.13 -18.07
CA LEU A 111 5.91 8.48 -18.57
C LEU A 111 7.03 9.48 -18.17
N LEU A 112 7.62 9.29 -16.99
CA LEU A 112 8.74 10.08 -16.49
C LEU A 112 10.11 9.63 -17.05
N GLY A 113 10.17 8.56 -17.85
CA GLY A 113 11.40 8.02 -18.43
C GLY A 113 12.18 7.09 -17.50
N PHE A 114 11.55 6.54 -16.49
CA PHE A 114 12.17 5.62 -15.54
C PHE A 114 11.61 4.20 -15.67
N GLU A 115 12.51 3.21 -15.65
CA GLU A 115 12.18 1.79 -15.66
C GLU A 115 12.60 1.14 -14.33
N ASN A 116 12.05 -0.06 -14.06
CA ASN A 116 12.45 -0.90 -12.93
C ASN A 116 12.32 -0.21 -11.55
N ARG A 117 11.28 0.62 -11.38
CA ARG A 117 11.03 1.36 -10.14
C ARG A 117 9.97 0.71 -9.23
N VAL A 118 9.23 -0.26 -9.75
CA VAL A 118 8.12 -0.90 -9.05
C VAL A 118 8.30 -2.41 -9.11
N ALA A 119 8.31 -3.05 -7.96
CA ALA A 119 8.40 -4.50 -7.84
C ALA A 119 7.40 -5.04 -6.82
N MET A 120 7.00 -6.29 -7.00
CA MET A 120 6.20 -7.03 -6.02
C MET A 120 6.72 -8.45 -5.92
N THR A 121 6.87 -8.91 -4.69
CA THR A 121 7.03 -10.32 -4.33
C THR A 121 5.85 -10.76 -3.49
N ASN A 122 5.70 -12.05 -3.27
CA ASN A 122 4.59 -12.56 -2.49
C ASN A 122 5.00 -13.75 -1.64
N ARG A 123 4.37 -13.87 -0.48
CA ARG A 123 4.46 -15.00 0.44
C ARG A 123 3.05 -15.38 0.92
N PRO A 124 2.82 -16.61 1.40
CA PRO A 124 1.48 -17.04 1.83
C PRO A 124 0.94 -16.29 3.05
N GLU A 125 1.82 -16.00 4.02
CA GLU A 125 1.45 -15.47 5.33
C GLU A 125 1.59 -13.94 5.39
N HIS A 126 0.87 -13.31 6.33
CA HIS A 126 1.05 -11.88 6.60
C HIS A 126 2.42 -11.58 7.20
N ALA A 127 2.88 -12.41 8.13
CA ALA A 127 4.19 -12.24 8.76
C ALA A 127 5.34 -12.42 7.75
N PRO A 128 6.36 -11.54 7.78
CA PRO A 128 7.55 -11.74 6.96
C PRO A 128 8.32 -12.98 7.40
N ASN A 129 9.01 -13.61 6.46
CA ASN A 129 9.89 -14.73 6.67
C ASN A 129 11.30 -14.41 6.17
N GLU A 130 12.25 -15.34 6.36
CA GLU A 130 13.63 -15.15 5.98
C GLU A 130 13.80 -14.88 4.48
N GLU A 131 13.10 -15.63 3.63
CA GLU A 131 13.13 -15.46 2.17
C GLU A 131 12.63 -14.08 1.75
N SER A 132 11.47 -13.65 2.27
CA SER A 132 10.92 -12.32 1.96
C SER A 132 11.79 -11.18 2.46
N ASN A 133 12.46 -11.37 3.61
CA ASN A 133 13.40 -10.38 4.14
C ASN A 133 14.68 -10.31 3.29
N ALA A 134 15.20 -11.44 2.81
CA ALA A 134 16.37 -11.46 1.93
C ALA A 134 16.12 -10.65 0.64
N VAL A 135 14.92 -10.79 0.04
CA VAL A 135 14.55 -9.99 -1.13
C VAL A 135 14.50 -8.49 -0.80
N ILE A 136 13.95 -8.10 0.37
CA ILE A 136 13.92 -6.70 0.80
C ILE A 136 15.34 -6.16 0.97
N TYR A 137 16.25 -6.93 1.57
CA TYR A 137 17.65 -6.50 1.73
C TYR A 137 18.35 -6.35 0.38
N SER A 138 18.19 -7.30 -0.55
CA SER A 138 18.75 -7.18 -1.90
C SER A 138 18.19 -5.97 -2.65
N PHE A 139 16.91 -5.66 -2.48
CA PHE A 139 16.30 -4.45 -3.03
C PHE A 139 16.96 -3.17 -2.48
N PHE A 140 17.17 -3.09 -1.18
CA PHE A 140 17.84 -1.94 -0.58
C PHE A 140 19.32 -1.86 -0.98
N GLU A 141 20.05 -2.97 -1.03
CA GLU A 141 21.43 -3.03 -1.51
C GLU A 141 21.55 -2.51 -2.95
N TRP A 142 20.62 -2.90 -3.82
CA TRP A 142 20.60 -2.44 -5.21
C TRP A 142 20.38 -0.93 -5.36
N PHE A 143 19.49 -0.34 -4.59
CA PHE A 143 19.13 1.07 -4.76
C PHE A 143 19.88 2.03 -3.81
N LEU A 144 20.48 1.55 -2.73
CA LEU A 144 21.18 2.35 -1.72
C LEU A 144 22.65 1.95 -1.58
N GLY A 145 23.07 0.81 -2.14
CA GLY A 145 24.45 0.39 -2.11
C GLY A 145 25.35 1.41 -2.85
N GLU A 146 26.52 1.70 -2.32
CA GLU A 146 27.53 2.47 -3.02
C GLU A 146 28.08 1.66 -4.19
N GLU A 147 28.23 2.27 -5.35
CA GLU A 147 28.96 1.71 -6.51
C GLU A 147 30.44 1.53 -6.19
#